data_b7a898121f219e5b0e802826c3696ec6
#
_entry.id   b7a898121f219e5b0e802826c3696ec6
#
_cell.length_a   1.000
_cell.length_b   1.000
_cell.length_c   1.000
_cell.angle_alpha   90.00
_cell.angle_beta   90.00
_cell.angle_gamma   90.00
#
_symmetry.space_group_name_H-M   'P 1'
#
loop_
_entity.id
_entity.type
_entity.pdbx_description
1 polymer ?
#
loop_
_entity_poly.entity_id
_entity_poly.type
_entity_poly.pdbx_seq_one_letter_code
_entity_poly.pdbx_strand_id
1 'polypeptide(L)'
;MSLSASAPTAASRWKPIAFWALKIVFAVAFIGAGAMKLYGPPQMVAEFDAVGLGQWFRYFTAVLEIGGSILLLVPRTTFFGAALLALVCVGAFFAQVLVLHQDWIHAVVMAAVLMAIAWSQRGQAQLS
;
A
#
# COMPACT_ATOMS: atom_id res chain seq x y z
N MET A 1 -38.65 19.25 4.80
CA MET A 1 -37.46 19.86 5.13
C MET A 1 -36.29 18.90 5.22
N SER A 2 -35.14 19.38 4.94
CA SER A 2 -33.97 18.57 4.76
C SER A 2 -33.23 18.19 6.05
N LEU A 3 -33.85 18.33 7.18
CA LEU A 3 -33.18 18.05 8.44
C LEU A 3 -32.70 16.61 8.57
N SER A 4 -33.51 15.68 8.04
CA SER A 4 -33.13 14.27 8.06
C SER A 4 -31.91 13.99 7.18
N ALA A 5 -31.72 14.79 6.13
CA ALA A 5 -30.59 14.60 5.22
C ALA A 5 -29.27 15.01 5.84
N SER A 6 -29.28 15.87 6.84
CA SER A 6 -28.05 16.33 7.47
C SER A 6 -27.56 15.40 8.59
N ALA A 7 -28.38 14.46 9.04
CA ALA A 7 -27.98 13.53 10.09
C ALA A 7 -27.37 12.27 9.47
N PRO A 8 -26.10 11.94 9.80
CA PRO A 8 -25.50 10.73 9.23
C PRO A 8 -26.15 9.47 9.80
N THR A 9 -26.35 8.48 8.95
CA THR A 9 -26.83 7.17 9.36
C THR A 9 -25.68 6.39 10.02
N ALA A 10 -26.01 5.29 10.68
CA ALA A 10 -24.98 4.41 11.26
C ALA A 10 -24.05 3.90 10.16
N ALA A 11 -24.59 3.55 8.97
CA ALA A 11 -23.79 3.11 7.84
C ALA A 11 -22.82 4.19 7.38
N SER A 12 -23.24 5.47 7.34
CA SER A 12 -22.37 6.57 6.95
C SER A 12 -21.23 6.79 7.94
N ARG A 13 -21.49 6.58 9.22
CA ARG A 13 -20.46 6.71 10.24
C ARG A 13 -19.44 5.59 10.16
N TRP A 14 -19.87 4.40 9.76
CA TRP A 14 -19.01 3.24 9.63
C TRP A 14 -18.00 3.40 8.50
N LYS A 15 -18.40 3.98 7.38
CA LYS A 15 -17.55 4.05 6.20
C LYS A 15 -16.23 4.79 6.44
N PRO A 16 -16.23 6.00 7.02
CA PRO A 16 -14.96 6.68 7.28
C PRO A 16 -14.11 5.97 8.33
N ILE A 17 -14.74 5.34 9.34
CA ILE A 17 -14.00 4.58 10.35
C ILE A 17 -13.34 3.37 9.71
N ALA A 18 -14.09 2.62 8.91
CA ALA A 18 -13.56 1.44 8.21
C ALA A 18 -12.44 1.83 7.26
N PHE A 19 -12.60 2.94 6.55
CA PHE A 19 -11.60 3.42 5.61
C PHE A 19 -10.29 3.78 6.33
N TRP A 20 -10.38 4.49 7.44
CA TRP A 20 -9.19 4.83 8.23
C TRP A 20 -8.55 3.59 8.83
N ALA A 21 -9.35 2.64 9.33
CA ALA A 21 -8.80 1.38 9.84
C ALA A 21 -8.03 0.64 8.77
N LEU A 22 -8.57 0.58 7.55
CA LEU A 22 -7.92 -0.05 6.42
C LEU A 22 -6.59 0.63 6.08
N LYS A 23 -6.57 1.96 6.05
CA LYS A 23 -5.35 2.71 5.77
C LYS A 23 -4.28 2.45 6.83
N ILE A 24 -4.67 2.44 8.10
CA ILE A 24 -3.74 2.21 9.20
C ILE A 24 -3.17 0.79 9.12
N VAL A 25 -3.99 -0.20 8.88
CA VAL A 25 -3.53 -1.59 8.76
C VAL A 25 -2.53 -1.72 7.62
N PHE A 26 -2.84 -1.15 6.46
CA PHE A 26 -1.93 -1.22 5.32
C PHE A 26 -0.64 -0.44 5.57
N ALA A 27 -0.74 0.74 6.17
CA ALA A 27 0.45 1.54 6.48
C ALA A 27 1.37 0.80 7.45
N VAL A 28 0.82 0.22 8.51
CA VAL A 28 1.61 -0.54 9.48
C VAL A 28 2.27 -1.74 8.81
N ALA A 29 1.52 -2.46 7.97
CA ALA A 29 2.05 -3.62 7.27
C ALA A 29 3.23 -3.22 6.35
N PHE A 30 3.09 -2.15 5.58
CA PHE A 30 4.12 -1.72 4.66
C PHE A 30 5.31 -1.06 5.35
N ILE A 31 5.08 -0.34 6.44
CA ILE A 31 6.18 0.19 7.25
C ILE A 31 6.99 -0.96 7.84
N GLY A 32 6.29 -1.98 8.35
CA GLY A 32 6.94 -3.18 8.85
C GLY A 32 7.74 -3.91 7.78
N ALA A 33 7.15 -4.07 6.60
CA ALA A 33 7.83 -4.69 5.47
C ALA A 33 9.06 -3.90 5.04
N GLY A 34 8.94 -2.56 4.97
CA GLY A 34 10.06 -1.69 4.64
C GLY A 34 11.17 -1.77 5.68
N ALA A 35 10.80 -1.76 6.96
CA ALA A 35 11.77 -1.88 8.04
C ALA A 35 12.52 -3.21 7.96
N MET A 36 11.83 -4.31 7.67
CA MET A 36 12.45 -5.61 7.49
C MET A 36 13.41 -5.61 6.30
N LYS A 37 13.07 -4.92 5.22
CA LYS A 37 13.95 -4.79 4.07
C LYS A 37 15.23 -4.03 4.43
N LEU A 38 15.12 -3.01 5.25
CA LEU A 38 16.28 -2.27 5.71
C LEU A 38 17.15 -3.09 6.67
N TYR A 39 16.50 -3.88 7.53
CA TYR A 39 17.19 -4.77 8.45
C TYR A 39 17.96 -5.86 7.69
N GLY A 40 17.34 -6.43 6.66
CA GLY A 40 17.99 -7.38 5.77
C GLY A 40 18.20 -8.76 6.35
N PRO A 41 17.14 -9.48 6.80
CA PRO A 41 17.30 -10.88 7.21
C PRO A 41 17.87 -11.70 6.04
N PRO A 42 18.60 -12.79 6.33
CA PRO A 42 19.26 -13.57 5.27
C PRO A 42 18.32 -14.04 4.16
N GLN A 43 17.10 -14.44 4.51
CA GLN A 43 16.11 -14.86 3.51
C GLN A 43 15.78 -13.73 2.56
N MET A 44 15.59 -12.53 3.07
CA MET A 44 15.25 -11.36 2.25
C MET A 44 16.41 -10.94 1.36
N VAL A 45 17.62 -10.99 1.88
CA VAL A 45 18.83 -10.72 1.08
C VAL A 45 18.90 -11.70 -0.08
N ALA A 46 18.64 -12.98 0.18
CA ALA A 46 18.66 -14.02 -0.85
C ALA A 46 17.58 -13.77 -1.90
N GLU A 47 16.39 -13.33 -1.50
CA GLU A 47 15.31 -13.05 -2.43
C GLU A 47 15.70 -11.92 -3.39
N PHE A 48 16.30 -10.85 -2.89
CA PHE A 48 16.71 -9.75 -3.75
C PHE A 48 17.92 -10.10 -4.61
N ASP A 49 18.78 -10.99 -4.14
CA ASP A 49 19.84 -11.55 -4.99
C ASP A 49 19.26 -12.33 -6.16
N ALA A 50 18.21 -13.13 -5.89
CA ALA A 50 17.54 -13.92 -6.92
C ALA A 50 16.89 -13.03 -7.98
N VAL A 51 16.36 -11.86 -7.59
CA VAL A 51 15.79 -10.89 -8.52
C VAL A 51 16.86 -10.34 -9.47
N GLY A 52 18.10 -10.23 -8.99
CA GLY A 52 19.23 -9.93 -9.86
C GLY A 52 19.51 -8.46 -10.12
N LEU A 53 18.81 -7.56 -9.46
CA LEU A 53 19.03 -6.11 -9.63
C LEU A 53 20.05 -5.55 -8.63
N GLY A 54 20.44 -6.33 -7.63
CA GLY A 54 21.36 -5.90 -6.59
C GLY A 54 20.66 -5.52 -5.30
N GLN A 55 21.43 -5.47 -4.21
CA GLN A 55 20.86 -5.19 -2.90
C GLN A 55 20.38 -3.74 -2.75
N TRP A 56 20.87 -2.81 -3.59
CA TRP A 56 20.37 -1.44 -3.56
C TRP A 56 18.86 -1.40 -3.83
N PHE A 57 18.37 -2.33 -4.63
CA PHE A 57 16.95 -2.41 -4.96
C PHE A 57 16.11 -2.74 -3.73
N ARG A 58 16.68 -3.51 -2.80
CA ARG A 58 16.02 -3.81 -1.52
C ARG A 58 15.80 -2.51 -0.72
N TYR A 59 16.83 -1.68 -0.63
CA TYR A 59 16.72 -0.40 0.06
C TYR A 59 15.77 0.55 -0.66
N PHE A 60 15.83 0.57 -1.98
CA PHE A 60 14.94 1.39 -2.79
C PHE A 60 13.48 1.02 -2.54
N THR A 61 13.15 -0.26 -2.56
CA THR A 61 11.79 -0.74 -2.29
C THR A 61 11.36 -0.38 -0.88
N ALA A 62 12.25 -0.49 0.10
CA ALA A 62 11.96 -0.12 1.48
C ALA A 62 11.57 1.36 1.59
N VAL A 63 12.28 2.23 0.91
CA VAL A 63 11.98 3.66 0.90
C VAL A 63 10.60 3.92 0.28
N LEU A 64 10.29 3.23 -0.82
CA LEU A 64 8.99 3.37 -1.46
C LEU A 64 7.86 2.89 -0.55
N GLU A 65 8.05 1.79 0.15
CA GLU A 65 7.03 1.24 1.04
C GLU A 65 6.79 2.14 2.23
N ILE A 66 7.84 2.62 2.86
CA ILE A 66 7.72 3.52 4.02
C ILE A 66 7.15 4.87 3.59
N GLY A 67 7.70 5.44 2.51
CA GLY A 67 7.21 6.70 1.98
C GLY A 67 5.77 6.64 1.53
N GLY A 68 5.41 5.57 0.82
CA GLY A 68 4.03 5.36 0.39
C GLY A 68 3.08 5.21 1.56
N SER A 69 3.53 4.55 2.64
CA SER A 69 2.73 4.40 3.85
C SER A 69 2.45 5.73 4.53
N ILE A 70 3.45 6.59 4.60
CA ILE A 70 3.29 7.92 5.16
C ILE A 70 2.30 8.72 4.31
N LEU A 71 2.45 8.69 2.98
CA LEU A 71 1.52 9.37 2.09
C LEU A 71 0.10 8.82 2.21
N LEU A 72 -0.03 7.52 2.45
CA LEU A 72 -1.32 6.88 2.62
C LEU A 72 -2.05 7.41 3.86
N LEU A 73 -1.32 7.68 4.93
CA LEU A 73 -1.90 8.15 6.19
C LEU A 73 -2.22 9.64 6.18
N VAL A 74 -1.58 10.42 5.32
CA VAL A 74 -1.88 11.85 5.22
C VAL A 74 -3.10 12.02 4.32
N PRO A 75 -4.19 12.62 4.82
CA PRO A 75 -5.43 12.68 4.05
C PRO A 75 -5.31 13.34 2.68
N ARG A 76 -4.42 14.32 2.54
CA ARG A 76 -4.25 15.05 1.28
C ARG A 76 -3.51 14.25 0.22
N THR A 77 -2.74 13.23 0.62
CA THR A 77 -1.88 12.48 -0.28
C THR A 77 -2.24 11.00 -0.33
N THR A 78 -3.39 10.61 0.19
CA THR A 78 -3.81 9.20 0.23
C THR A 78 -3.82 8.57 -1.15
N PHE A 79 -4.30 9.30 -2.17
CA PHE A 79 -4.31 8.80 -3.54
C PHE A 79 -2.90 8.40 -3.99
N PHE A 80 -1.93 9.29 -3.79
CA PHE A 80 -0.56 9.05 -4.24
C PHE A 80 0.10 7.92 -3.45
N GLY A 81 -0.16 7.84 -2.14
CA GLY A 81 0.35 6.75 -1.33
C GLY A 81 -0.20 5.41 -1.77
N ALA A 82 -1.51 5.32 -1.98
CA ALA A 82 -2.15 4.08 -2.43
C ALA A 82 -1.65 3.68 -3.81
N ALA A 83 -1.51 4.63 -4.73
CA ALA A 83 -1.01 4.34 -6.08
C ALA A 83 0.44 3.83 -6.03
N LEU A 84 1.28 4.47 -5.22
CA LEU A 84 2.67 4.06 -5.09
C LEU A 84 2.79 2.66 -4.51
N LEU A 85 2.05 2.37 -3.44
CA LEU A 85 2.07 1.04 -2.84
C LEU A 85 1.48 -0.02 -3.77
N ALA A 86 0.47 0.34 -4.56
CA ALA A 86 -0.08 -0.57 -5.56
C ALA A 86 0.98 -0.94 -6.60
N LEU A 87 1.79 0.03 -7.05
CA LEU A 87 2.89 -0.24 -7.97
C LEU A 87 3.93 -1.17 -7.34
N VAL A 88 4.23 -0.99 -6.07
CA VAL A 88 5.14 -1.89 -5.35
C VAL A 88 4.57 -3.31 -5.34
N CYS A 89 3.28 -3.45 -5.10
CA CYS A 89 2.61 -4.76 -5.09
C CYS A 89 2.63 -5.41 -6.47
N VAL A 90 2.46 -4.63 -7.54
CA VAL A 90 2.56 -5.15 -8.90
C VAL A 90 3.97 -5.68 -9.18
N GLY A 91 4.99 -4.91 -8.77
CA GLY A 91 6.37 -5.37 -8.88
C GLY A 91 6.62 -6.65 -8.08
N ALA A 92 6.10 -6.73 -6.87
CA ALA A 92 6.20 -7.93 -6.05
C ALA A 92 5.52 -9.12 -6.69
N PHE A 93 4.36 -8.91 -7.31
CA PHE A 93 3.66 -9.97 -8.04
C PHE A 93 4.56 -10.58 -9.11
N PHE A 94 5.15 -9.74 -9.97
CA PHE A 94 6.02 -10.23 -11.02
C PHE A 94 7.25 -10.94 -10.46
N ALA A 95 7.85 -10.41 -9.40
CA ALA A 95 9.01 -11.06 -8.79
C ALA A 95 8.64 -12.44 -8.21
N GLN A 96 7.48 -12.55 -7.58
CA GLN A 96 7.06 -13.81 -6.96
C GLN A 96 6.68 -14.85 -8.00
N VAL A 97 6.04 -14.45 -9.09
CA VAL A 97 5.63 -15.39 -10.12
C VAL A 97 6.79 -15.80 -11.01
N LEU A 98 7.61 -14.83 -11.47
CA LEU A 98 8.60 -15.07 -12.51
C LEU A 98 9.96 -15.49 -11.96
N VAL A 99 10.31 -15.07 -10.76
CA VAL A 99 11.65 -15.28 -10.21
C VAL A 99 11.64 -16.19 -9.00
N LEU A 100 10.83 -15.85 -8.01
CA LEU A 100 10.88 -16.52 -6.70
C LEU A 100 9.96 -17.72 -6.61
N HIS A 101 8.99 -17.82 -7.51
CA HIS A 101 7.99 -18.91 -7.53
C HIS A 101 7.29 -19.08 -6.18
N GLN A 102 7.01 -17.96 -5.52
CA GLN A 102 6.32 -17.92 -4.23
C GLN A 102 4.85 -17.59 -4.42
N ASP A 103 4.10 -17.63 -3.31
CA ASP A 103 2.70 -17.27 -3.31
C ASP A 103 2.54 -15.80 -3.72
N TRP A 104 1.80 -15.59 -4.81
CA TRP A 104 1.56 -14.26 -5.36
C TRP A 104 0.15 -13.74 -5.04
N ILE A 105 -0.69 -14.56 -4.42
CA ILE A 105 -2.10 -14.21 -4.22
C ILE A 105 -2.24 -12.99 -3.33
N HIS A 106 -1.47 -12.92 -2.25
CA HIS A 106 -1.54 -11.78 -1.34
C HIS A 106 -1.13 -10.47 -2.03
N ALA A 107 -0.16 -10.52 -2.94
CA ALA A 107 0.24 -9.32 -3.68
C ALA A 107 -0.91 -8.82 -4.57
N VAL A 108 -1.63 -9.72 -5.23
CA VAL A 108 -2.78 -9.37 -6.06
C VAL A 108 -3.88 -8.75 -5.20
N VAL A 109 -4.20 -9.39 -4.07
CA VAL A 109 -5.25 -8.89 -3.18
C VAL A 109 -4.89 -7.51 -2.64
N MET A 110 -3.66 -7.33 -2.18
CA MET A 110 -3.22 -6.03 -1.65
C MET A 110 -3.23 -4.96 -2.73
N ALA A 111 -2.77 -5.30 -3.93
CA ALA A 111 -2.80 -4.36 -5.05
C ALA A 111 -4.23 -3.95 -5.38
N ALA A 112 -5.15 -4.89 -5.41
CA ALA A 112 -6.55 -4.61 -5.71
C ALA A 112 -7.17 -3.67 -4.67
N VAL A 113 -6.90 -3.91 -3.39
CA VAL A 113 -7.43 -3.06 -2.31
C VAL A 113 -6.80 -1.66 -2.40
N LEU A 114 -5.50 -1.58 -2.63
CA LEU A 114 -4.82 -0.28 -2.76
C LEU A 114 -5.32 0.50 -3.97
N MET A 115 -5.58 -0.18 -5.08
CA MET A 115 -6.17 0.46 -6.25
C MET A 115 -7.57 0.96 -5.98
N ALA A 116 -8.36 0.24 -5.20
CA ALA A 116 -9.68 0.70 -4.78
C ALA A 116 -9.58 1.95 -3.90
N ILE A 117 -8.62 1.98 -2.99
CA ILE A 117 -8.37 3.17 -2.16
C ILE A 117 -7.99 4.35 -3.06
N ALA A 118 -7.06 4.14 -3.98
CA ALA A 118 -6.63 5.18 -4.91
C ALA A 118 -7.82 5.70 -5.74
N TRP A 119 -8.63 4.79 -6.26
CA TRP A 119 -9.79 5.16 -7.05
C TRP A 119 -10.76 6.01 -6.26
N SER A 120 -11.03 5.63 -5.00
CA SER A 120 -11.95 6.39 -4.15
C SER A 120 -11.39 7.77 -3.79
N GLN A 121 -10.07 7.97 -3.90
CA GLN A 121 -9.40 9.23 -3.56
C GLN A 121 -8.88 9.96 -4.80
N ARG A 122 -9.30 9.54 -5.98
CA ARG A 122 -8.77 10.12 -7.22
C ARG A 122 -9.01 11.63 -7.36
N GLY A 123 -10.02 12.13 -6.67
CA GLY A 123 -10.29 13.56 -6.67
C GLY A 123 -9.16 14.38 -6.07
N GLN A 124 -8.34 13.79 -5.19
CA GLN A 124 -7.21 14.48 -4.60
C GLN A 124 -6.16 14.83 -5.65
N ALA A 125 -5.96 13.96 -6.63
CA ALA A 125 -5.00 14.20 -7.70
C ALA A 125 -5.41 15.40 -8.54
N GLN A 126 -6.71 15.63 -8.70
CA GLN A 126 -7.21 16.77 -9.46
C GLN A 126 -7.12 18.08 -8.67
N LEU A 127 -7.16 17.99 -7.35
CA LEU A 127 -7.12 19.15 -6.48
C LEU A 127 -5.69 19.59 -6.14
N SER A 128 -4.75 18.67 -6.24
CA SER A 128 -3.33 19.00 -6.00
C SER A 128 -2.65 19.40 -7.28
#